data_a7c81a741cf644797fd2ae4b4fbb274c
#
_entry.id   a7c81a741cf644797fd2ae4b4fbb274c
#
_cell.length_a   1.000
_cell.length_b   1.000
_cell.length_c   1.000
_cell.angle_alpha   90.00
_cell.angle_beta   90.00
_cell.angle_gamma   90.00
#
_symmetry.space_group_name_H-M   'P 1'
#
loop_
_entity.id
_entity.type
_entity.pdbx_description
1 polymer ?
#
loop_
_entity_poly.entity_id
_entity_poly.type
_entity_poly.pdbx_seq_one_letter_code
_entity_poly.pdbx_strand_id
1 'polypeptide(L)'
;MMTRMLRRLRRQEEGYALVTAVLLLSVMMVLMVVALEAGNSALRQTQGGIRWAQALTAAEAGINDAVTRIAEDRAATSPCSSSGSTVCETNEGEYQVDWTGNADGSLNVTSTGYYPTKAAADFTRQIQVLLEPAVSFKYALYSEDTLSIKNNPVVIGDVYSSAGVEVDNNMVICGSVTAANGNVTIGNNTEIVDEYATTGCTGQTGNVWAGGSILGDNGVVIAGDATASAPSGTTCNSTSTNYQIDQGTVEGQATACGRITSTTTDPLAGTNTTPPAVTPLPTFVFDEDNYPSLTCYPSSGSCSQASTSATAVSDFNTYVNANKLSMQGNFAIWQTNPTQATKILLDGIVLSGDLTVISNAPIDFGNTTTISTSASSSEMVVVSLYVPPTGTTCSDVGGDCSIYGQNAVEFDRGVEEDPNDGVVGLLYTTGKMAFKNQGDPGEGALYAGAMDLKNGFDIVYNSRIERVMGFGTNLEATLWQELNV
;
A
#
# COMPACT_ATOMS: atom_id res chain seq x y z
N MET A 1 -65.28 6.17 86.33
CA MET A 1 -64.81 4.85 85.76
C MET A 1 -64.06 5.03 84.44
N MET A 2 -64.30 5.96 83.67
CA MET A 2 -63.72 6.24 82.31
C MET A 2 -62.25 6.64 82.36
N THR A 3 -61.80 7.39 83.35
CA THR A 3 -60.42 7.85 83.48
C THR A 3 -59.37 6.69 83.79
N ARG A 4 -59.88 5.62 84.40
CA ARG A 4 -58.99 4.44 84.64
C ARG A 4 -58.81 3.56 83.41
N MET A 5 -59.76 3.55 82.51
CA MET A 5 -59.68 2.80 81.26
C MET A 5 -58.70 3.46 80.27
N LEU A 6 -58.74 4.75 80.19
CA LEU A 6 -57.86 5.55 79.30
C LEU A 6 -56.39 5.44 79.78
N ARG A 7 -56.11 5.34 81.06
CA ARG A 7 -54.73 5.13 81.57
C ARG A 7 -54.20 3.74 81.31
N ARG A 8 -55.05 2.71 81.22
CA ARG A 8 -54.63 1.32 80.82
C ARG A 8 -54.36 1.20 79.35
N LEU A 9 -55.13 1.83 78.49
CA LEU A 9 -54.90 1.87 77.08
C LEU A 9 -53.57 2.58 76.76
N ARG A 10 -53.32 3.74 77.35
CA ARG A 10 -52.09 4.49 77.16
C ARG A 10 -50.81 3.68 77.58
N ARG A 11 -50.89 2.85 78.65
CA ARG A 11 -49.75 1.99 79.04
C ARG A 11 -49.53 0.79 78.12
N GLN A 12 -50.57 0.32 77.40
CA GLN A 12 -50.43 -0.73 76.39
C GLN A 12 -49.89 -0.17 75.12
N GLU A 13 -50.22 1.06 74.76
CA GLU A 13 -49.70 1.76 73.52
C GLU A 13 -48.24 2.12 73.69
N GLU A 14 -47.76 2.49 74.90
CA GLU A 14 -46.34 2.78 75.16
C GLU A 14 -45.45 1.53 75.00
N GLY A 15 -45.94 0.35 75.38
CA GLY A 15 -45.22 -0.92 75.14
C GLY A 15 -45.18 -1.32 73.66
N TYR A 16 -46.25 -1.06 72.90
CA TYR A 16 -46.33 -1.37 71.51
C TYR A 16 -45.49 -0.42 70.68
N ALA A 17 -45.44 0.85 71.04
CA ALA A 17 -44.58 1.83 70.40
C ALA A 17 -43.09 1.53 70.57
N LEU A 18 -42.68 1.01 71.72
CA LEU A 18 -41.32 0.61 71.93
C LEU A 18 -40.92 -0.59 71.06
N VAL A 19 -41.80 -1.62 70.97
CA VAL A 19 -41.56 -2.81 70.18
C VAL A 19 -41.49 -2.43 68.66
N THR A 20 -42.42 -1.59 68.18
CA THR A 20 -42.36 -1.14 66.79
C THR A 20 -41.16 -0.28 66.52
N ALA A 21 -40.70 0.57 67.43
CA ALA A 21 -39.51 1.37 67.30
C ALA A 21 -38.24 0.47 67.24
N VAL A 22 -38.16 -0.56 68.08
CA VAL A 22 -37.03 -1.50 68.01
C VAL A 22 -37.02 -2.34 66.76
N LEU A 23 -38.23 -2.72 66.29
CA LEU A 23 -38.36 -3.48 65.03
C LEU A 23 -37.99 -2.60 63.83
N LEU A 24 -38.41 -1.35 63.79
CA LEU A 24 -37.99 -0.39 62.76
C LEU A 24 -36.50 -0.12 62.77
N LEU A 25 -35.91 0.05 63.95
CA LEU A 25 -34.45 0.21 64.10
C LEU A 25 -33.70 -1.01 63.61
N SER A 26 -34.16 -2.23 63.92
CA SER A 26 -33.52 -3.45 63.44
C SER A 26 -33.64 -3.60 61.94
N VAL A 27 -34.76 -3.28 61.32
CA VAL A 27 -34.92 -3.27 59.85
C VAL A 27 -34.01 -2.20 59.22
N MET A 28 -33.99 -0.97 59.77
CA MET A 28 -33.07 0.07 59.27
C MET A 28 -31.60 -0.35 59.38
N MET A 29 -31.19 -1.05 60.44
CA MET A 29 -29.84 -1.53 60.64
C MET A 29 -29.45 -2.59 59.58
N VAL A 30 -30.38 -3.51 59.28
CA VAL A 30 -30.19 -4.50 58.19
C VAL A 30 -30.07 -3.82 56.82
N LEU A 31 -30.98 -2.86 56.55
CA LEU A 31 -30.94 -2.10 55.31
C LEU A 31 -29.63 -1.30 55.14
N MET A 32 -29.11 -0.72 56.25
CA MET A 32 -27.84 0.00 56.22
C MET A 32 -26.65 -0.92 55.96
N VAL A 33 -26.63 -2.13 56.51
CA VAL A 33 -25.59 -3.13 56.23
C VAL A 33 -25.62 -3.55 54.77
N VAL A 34 -26.80 -3.85 54.21
CA VAL A 34 -26.96 -4.22 52.77
C VAL A 34 -26.52 -3.07 51.87
N ALA A 35 -26.88 -1.82 52.19
CA ALA A 35 -26.46 -0.65 51.42
C ALA A 35 -24.93 -0.44 51.44
N LEU A 36 -24.28 -0.67 52.61
CA LEU A 36 -22.83 -0.60 52.75
C LEU A 36 -22.13 -1.70 51.95
N GLU A 37 -22.64 -2.93 51.96
CA GLU A 37 -22.09 -4.03 51.16
C GLU A 37 -22.24 -3.77 49.67
N ALA A 38 -23.39 -3.30 49.23
CA ALA A 38 -23.64 -2.91 47.84
C ALA A 38 -22.71 -1.76 47.39
N GLY A 39 -22.51 -0.74 48.26
CA GLY A 39 -21.58 0.35 48.02
C GLY A 39 -20.14 -0.11 47.91
N ASN A 40 -19.69 -0.98 48.81
CA ASN A 40 -18.35 -1.55 48.76
C ASN A 40 -18.13 -2.43 47.50
N SER A 41 -19.13 -3.19 47.09
CA SER A 41 -19.07 -3.98 45.87
C SER A 41 -18.94 -3.08 44.63
N ALA A 42 -19.73 -2.01 44.54
CA ALA A 42 -19.66 -1.03 43.46
C ALA A 42 -18.28 -0.33 43.39
N LEU A 43 -17.72 0.05 44.54
CA LEU A 43 -16.39 0.64 44.61
C LEU A 43 -15.29 -0.33 44.13
N ARG A 44 -15.36 -1.62 44.55
CA ARG A 44 -14.41 -2.63 44.06
C ARG A 44 -14.52 -2.85 42.57
N GLN A 45 -15.71 -2.90 42.01
CA GLN A 45 -15.92 -3.00 40.54
C GLN A 45 -15.35 -1.78 39.79
N THR A 46 -15.59 -0.57 40.29
CA THR A 46 -15.07 0.65 39.70
C THR A 46 -13.55 0.70 39.74
N GLN A 47 -12.94 0.34 40.91
CA GLN A 47 -11.48 0.26 41.04
C GLN A 47 -10.89 -0.83 40.14
N GLY A 48 -11.54 -1.98 40.01
CA GLY A 48 -11.15 -3.02 39.06
C GLY A 48 -11.18 -2.55 37.64
N GLY A 49 -12.26 -1.82 37.23
CA GLY A 49 -12.37 -1.23 35.90
C GLY A 49 -11.28 -0.20 35.58
N ILE A 50 -10.94 0.66 36.57
CA ILE A 50 -9.86 1.65 36.39
C ILE A 50 -8.50 0.95 36.19
N ARG A 51 -8.17 -0.02 37.02
CA ARG A 51 -6.90 -0.77 36.94
C ARG A 51 -6.82 -1.59 35.66
N TRP A 52 -7.93 -2.15 35.21
CA TRP A 52 -8.05 -2.82 33.91
C TRP A 52 -7.75 -1.87 32.76
N ALA A 53 -8.34 -0.66 32.78
CA ALA A 53 -8.09 0.36 31.77
C ALA A 53 -6.62 0.82 31.78
N GLN A 54 -5.99 0.96 32.95
CA GLN A 54 -4.58 1.32 33.08
C GLN A 54 -3.65 0.26 32.48
N ALA A 55 -3.92 -1.04 32.69
CA ALA A 55 -3.16 -2.10 32.05
C ALA A 55 -3.33 -2.10 30.51
N LEU A 56 -4.53 -1.78 30.03
CA LEU A 56 -4.80 -1.65 28.60
C LEU A 56 -4.05 -0.45 28.00
N THR A 57 -4.11 0.72 28.64
CA THR A 57 -3.38 1.92 28.20
C THR A 57 -1.86 1.68 28.20
N ALA A 58 -1.33 0.93 29.15
CA ALA A 58 0.08 0.53 29.14
C ALA A 58 0.41 -0.37 27.93
N ALA A 59 -0.47 -1.31 27.56
CA ALA A 59 -0.29 -2.13 26.37
C ALA A 59 -0.35 -1.29 25.08
N GLU A 60 -1.29 -0.33 24.98
CA GLU A 60 -1.38 0.60 23.85
C GLU A 60 -0.14 1.48 23.73
N ALA A 61 0.41 1.95 24.85
CA ALA A 61 1.66 2.69 24.87
C ALA A 61 2.82 1.86 24.29
N GLY A 62 2.86 0.56 24.58
CA GLY A 62 3.84 -0.36 24.02
C GLY A 62 3.72 -0.53 22.51
N ILE A 63 2.49 -0.60 21.97
CA ILE A 63 2.30 -0.62 20.50
C ILE A 63 2.79 0.68 19.88
N ASN A 64 2.43 1.83 20.43
CA ASN A 64 2.85 3.13 19.91
C ASN A 64 4.38 3.31 19.93
N ASP A 65 5.04 2.85 21.01
CA ASP A 65 6.49 2.89 21.08
C ASP A 65 7.13 1.95 20.06
N ALA A 66 6.60 0.74 19.89
CA ALA A 66 7.06 -0.19 18.86
C ALA A 66 6.93 0.40 17.45
N VAL A 67 5.76 0.94 17.10
CA VAL A 67 5.52 1.57 15.78
C VAL A 67 6.52 2.70 15.53
N THR A 68 6.75 3.57 16.51
CA THR A 68 7.69 4.69 16.39
C THR A 68 9.11 4.19 16.14
N ARG A 69 9.56 3.19 16.90
CA ARG A 69 10.92 2.65 16.78
C ARG A 69 11.14 1.87 15.51
N ILE A 70 10.17 1.06 15.11
CA ILE A 70 10.21 0.33 13.84
C ILE A 70 10.23 1.29 12.66
N ALA A 71 9.56 2.44 12.79
CA ALA A 71 9.61 3.51 11.78
C ALA A 71 10.98 4.22 11.73
N GLU A 72 11.67 4.36 12.87
CA GLU A 72 13.01 4.96 12.94
C GLU A 72 14.12 3.97 12.56
N ASP A 73 13.98 2.73 12.96
CA ASP A 73 14.94 1.65 12.71
C ASP A 73 14.22 0.29 12.68
N ARG A 74 14.11 -0.28 11.48
CA ARG A 74 13.45 -1.59 11.27
C ARG A 74 14.21 -2.76 11.90
N ALA A 75 15.53 -2.61 12.12
CA ALA A 75 16.37 -3.59 12.78
C ALA A 75 16.33 -3.47 14.32
N ALA A 76 15.58 -2.50 14.85
CA ALA A 76 15.43 -2.35 16.30
C ALA A 76 14.91 -3.63 16.94
N THR A 77 15.66 -4.17 17.88
CA THR A 77 15.30 -5.41 18.60
C THR A 77 14.85 -5.16 20.03
N SER A 78 14.91 -3.92 20.50
CA SER A 78 14.57 -3.57 21.89
C SER A 78 13.55 -2.45 21.96
N PRO A 79 12.45 -2.66 22.68
CA PRO A 79 11.39 -1.66 22.83
C PRO A 79 11.79 -0.49 23.73
N CYS A 80 12.76 -0.64 24.63
CA CYS A 80 13.10 0.38 25.60
C CYS A 80 14.46 1.03 25.29
N SER A 81 14.50 2.34 25.14
CA SER A 81 15.64 3.12 24.61
C SER A 81 16.90 3.17 25.46
N SER A 82 16.92 2.65 26.70
CA SER A 82 18.00 3.06 27.60
C SER A 82 18.64 1.99 28.48
N SER A 83 18.17 0.72 28.51
CA SER A 83 18.70 -0.17 29.54
C SER A 83 18.84 -1.66 29.16
N GLY A 84 18.57 -2.07 27.92
CA GLY A 84 18.50 -3.50 27.60
C GLY A 84 17.37 -4.24 28.35
N SER A 85 16.45 -3.50 28.97
CA SER A 85 15.28 -4.04 29.64
C SER A 85 14.22 -4.37 28.60
N THR A 86 13.60 -5.52 28.74
CA THR A 86 12.44 -5.93 27.93
C THR A 86 11.13 -5.34 28.45
N VAL A 87 11.16 -4.60 29.56
CA VAL A 87 9.99 -4.00 30.22
C VAL A 87 10.19 -2.49 30.31
N CYS A 88 9.24 -1.75 29.79
CA CYS A 88 9.24 -0.28 29.76
C CYS A 88 8.22 0.27 30.75
N GLU A 89 8.55 1.42 31.36
CA GLU A 89 7.68 2.10 32.34
C GLU A 89 6.87 3.20 31.65
N THR A 90 5.61 3.32 32.04
CA THR A 90 4.74 4.45 31.71
C THR A 90 4.23 5.10 32.98
N ASN A 91 3.56 6.26 32.88
CA ASN A 91 2.90 6.90 34.02
C ASN A 91 1.74 6.06 34.62
N GLU A 92 1.26 5.06 33.88
CA GLU A 92 0.06 4.28 34.23
C GLU A 92 0.35 2.80 34.47
N GLY A 93 1.60 2.35 34.31
CA GLY A 93 1.98 0.95 34.47
C GLY A 93 3.26 0.60 33.75
N GLU A 94 3.51 -0.67 33.57
CA GLU A 94 4.61 -1.20 32.77
C GLU A 94 4.08 -1.92 31.53
N TYR A 95 4.86 -1.97 30.47
CA TYR A 95 4.57 -2.82 29.31
C TYR A 95 5.80 -3.60 28.85
N GLN A 96 5.53 -4.71 28.24
CA GLN A 96 6.50 -5.47 27.44
C GLN A 96 5.96 -5.58 26.03
N VAL A 97 6.79 -5.26 25.05
CA VAL A 97 6.43 -5.42 23.64
C VAL A 97 7.46 -6.29 22.94
N ASP A 98 6.96 -7.18 22.10
CA ASP A 98 7.76 -8.06 21.26
C ASP A 98 7.20 -7.97 19.82
N TRP A 99 8.05 -8.07 18.82
CA TRP A 99 7.63 -8.14 17.41
C TRP A 99 8.40 -9.19 16.64
N THR A 100 7.74 -9.77 15.65
CA THR A 100 8.31 -10.77 14.77
C THR A 100 8.00 -10.39 13.33
N GLY A 101 9.04 -10.40 12.48
CA GLY A 101 8.89 -10.19 11.04
C GLY A 101 8.33 -11.42 10.35
N ASN A 102 7.41 -11.21 9.43
CA ASN A 102 6.90 -12.22 8.52
C ASN A 102 7.69 -12.16 7.21
N ALA A 103 7.63 -13.24 6.42
CA ALA A 103 8.33 -13.31 5.13
C ALA A 103 7.82 -12.29 4.10
N ASP A 104 6.61 -11.76 4.30
CA ASP A 104 5.96 -10.74 3.46
C ASP A 104 6.28 -9.30 3.87
N GLY A 105 7.22 -9.09 4.78
CA GLY A 105 7.60 -7.77 5.28
C GLY A 105 6.65 -7.17 6.31
N SER A 106 5.53 -7.83 6.63
CA SER A 106 4.67 -7.43 7.73
C SER A 106 5.27 -7.80 9.08
N LEU A 107 4.84 -7.11 10.14
CA LEU A 107 5.32 -7.33 11.49
C LEU A 107 4.15 -7.64 12.43
N ASN A 108 4.21 -8.77 13.12
CA ASN A 108 3.31 -9.04 14.24
C ASN A 108 3.88 -8.42 15.49
N VAL A 109 3.24 -7.36 16.00
CA VAL A 109 3.61 -6.68 17.25
C VAL A 109 2.67 -7.12 18.34
N THR A 110 3.21 -7.63 19.43
CA THR A 110 2.45 -8.04 20.62
C THR A 110 2.92 -7.22 21.82
N SER A 111 2.02 -6.46 22.41
CA SER A 111 2.29 -5.69 23.63
C SER A 111 1.47 -6.21 24.79
N THR A 112 2.15 -6.39 25.92
CA THR A 112 1.53 -6.83 27.21
C THR A 112 1.70 -5.71 28.22
N GLY A 113 0.59 -5.13 28.65
CA GLY A 113 0.54 -4.12 29.70
C GLY A 113 0.26 -4.72 31.08
N TYR A 114 0.93 -4.20 32.06
CA TYR A 114 0.85 -4.62 33.47
C TYR A 114 0.48 -3.45 34.36
N TYR A 115 -0.40 -3.68 35.31
CA TYR A 115 -0.71 -2.69 36.34
C TYR A 115 -0.65 -3.32 37.75
N PRO A 116 0.05 -2.72 38.73
CA PRO A 116 0.90 -1.53 38.58
C PRO A 116 2.25 -1.81 37.91
N THR A 117 2.83 -2.99 38.09
CA THR A 117 4.12 -3.40 37.49
C THR A 117 4.07 -4.86 37.10
N LYS A 118 4.98 -5.31 36.22
CA LYS A 118 5.08 -6.71 35.79
C LYS A 118 5.34 -7.67 36.98
N ALA A 119 6.17 -7.22 37.95
CA ALA A 119 6.51 -8.04 39.11
C ALA A 119 5.35 -8.19 40.11
N ALA A 120 4.41 -7.27 40.11
CA ALA A 120 3.27 -7.22 41.05
C ALA A 120 1.96 -6.88 40.30
N ALA A 121 1.74 -7.53 39.17
CA ALA A 121 0.60 -7.24 38.31
C ALA A 121 -0.72 -7.72 38.96
N ASP A 122 -1.59 -6.77 39.26
CA ASP A 122 -2.99 -7.05 39.65
C ASP A 122 -3.82 -7.33 38.36
N PHE A 123 -3.47 -6.67 37.26
CA PHE A 123 -4.12 -6.80 35.95
C PHE A 123 -3.08 -6.85 34.85
N THR A 124 -3.34 -7.73 33.90
CA THR A 124 -2.53 -7.89 32.67
C THR A 124 -3.45 -7.79 31.46
N ARG A 125 -3.02 -7.08 30.41
CA ARG A 125 -3.71 -6.99 29.12
C ARG A 125 -2.72 -7.16 28.00
N GLN A 126 -3.14 -7.82 26.94
CA GLN A 126 -2.32 -8.05 25.78
C GLN A 126 -3.03 -7.57 24.52
N ILE A 127 -2.32 -6.82 23.69
CA ILE A 127 -2.78 -6.35 22.37
C ILE A 127 -1.83 -6.92 21.33
N GLN A 128 -2.40 -7.40 20.25
CA GLN A 128 -1.66 -7.79 19.06
C GLN A 128 -2.06 -6.89 17.91
N VAL A 129 -1.08 -6.40 17.17
CA VAL A 129 -1.26 -5.57 15.98
C VAL A 129 -0.45 -6.17 14.85
N LEU A 130 -1.07 -6.30 13.68
CA LEU A 130 -0.36 -6.58 12.43
C LEU A 130 -0.04 -5.23 11.79
N LEU A 131 1.26 -4.96 11.64
CA LEU A 131 1.76 -3.80 10.91
C LEU A 131 2.13 -4.24 9.52
N GLU A 132 1.53 -3.62 8.52
CA GLU A 132 1.81 -3.87 7.11
C GLU A 132 2.48 -2.64 6.49
N PRO A 133 3.39 -2.80 5.50
CA PRO A 133 3.90 -1.67 4.76
C PRO A 133 2.76 -0.85 4.16
N ALA A 134 2.77 0.47 4.38
CA ALA A 134 1.70 1.39 3.94
C ALA A 134 1.60 1.53 2.41
N VAL A 135 2.60 1.04 1.68
CA VAL A 135 2.67 1.14 0.22
C VAL A 135 2.24 -0.17 -0.39
N SER A 136 1.08 -0.18 -1.03
CA SER A 136 0.66 -1.28 -1.87
C SER A 136 0.87 -0.93 -3.35
N PHE A 137 1.61 -1.76 -4.07
CA PHE A 137 1.68 -1.72 -5.52
C PHE A 137 0.44 -2.39 -6.10
N LYS A 138 -0.68 -1.68 -6.09
CA LYS A 138 -2.01 -2.22 -6.45
C LYS A 138 -2.38 -2.07 -7.94
N TYR A 139 -1.54 -1.44 -8.73
CA TYR A 139 -1.76 -1.24 -10.16
C TYR A 139 -0.81 -2.12 -10.96
N ALA A 140 -1.28 -2.69 -12.05
CA ALA A 140 -0.41 -3.35 -13.03
C ALA A 140 0.54 -2.34 -13.68
N LEU A 141 -0.01 -1.17 -14.03
CA LEU A 141 0.73 -0.05 -14.61
C LEU A 141 0.45 1.23 -13.82
N TYR A 142 1.51 1.88 -13.35
CA TYR A 142 1.44 3.18 -12.70
C TYR A 142 2.40 4.17 -13.34
N SER A 143 1.90 5.36 -13.72
CA SER A 143 2.72 6.48 -14.21
C SER A 143 2.38 7.77 -13.46
N GLU A 144 3.40 8.54 -13.07
CA GLU A 144 3.18 9.87 -12.49
C GLU A 144 2.86 10.91 -13.58
N ASP A 145 3.45 10.79 -14.77
CA ASP A 145 3.15 11.56 -15.98
C ASP A 145 2.23 10.76 -16.91
N THR A 146 2.02 11.24 -18.13
CA THR A 146 1.19 10.56 -19.12
C THR A 146 1.70 9.15 -19.39
N LEU A 147 0.79 8.18 -19.28
CA LEU A 147 1.01 6.80 -19.65
C LEU A 147 0.59 6.61 -21.11
N SER A 148 1.53 6.17 -21.95
CA SER A 148 1.25 5.86 -23.35
C SER A 148 1.45 4.37 -23.61
N ILE A 149 0.41 3.70 -24.09
CA ILE A 149 0.38 2.26 -24.39
C ILE A 149 -0.02 2.08 -25.85
N LYS A 150 0.84 1.42 -26.67
CA LYS A 150 0.67 1.36 -28.11
C LYS A 150 0.60 -0.06 -28.65
N ASN A 151 -0.35 -0.28 -29.53
CA ASN A 151 -0.51 -1.45 -30.41
C ASN A 151 -0.53 -2.84 -29.76
N ASN A 152 -1.73 -3.38 -29.62
CA ASN A 152 -2.05 -4.78 -29.28
C ASN A 152 -1.56 -5.34 -27.96
N PRO A 153 -1.37 -4.61 -26.85
CA PRO A 153 -1.07 -5.21 -25.56
C PRO A 153 -2.31 -5.79 -24.89
N VAL A 154 -2.06 -6.76 -23.98
CA VAL A 154 -3.03 -7.24 -23.01
C VAL A 154 -2.56 -6.86 -21.61
N VAL A 155 -3.38 -6.09 -20.90
CA VAL A 155 -3.10 -5.70 -19.51
C VAL A 155 -4.16 -6.35 -18.62
N ILE A 156 -3.74 -7.19 -17.68
CA ILE A 156 -4.61 -7.78 -16.66
C ILE A 156 -4.26 -7.12 -15.33
N GLY A 157 -5.15 -6.28 -14.84
CA GLY A 157 -5.01 -5.47 -13.64
C GLY A 157 -5.28 -3.99 -13.92
N ASP A 158 -5.33 -3.20 -12.86
CA ASP A 158 -5.67 -1.78 -12.95
C ASP A 158 -4.53 -0.95 -13.53
N VAL A 159 -4.90 0.07 -14.30
CA VAL A 159 -4.01 1.04 -14.93
C VAL A 159 -4.25 2.42 -14.31
N TYR A 160 -3.19 3.06 -13.84
CA TYR A 160 -3.27 4.38 -13.23
C TYR A 160 -2.25 5.35 -13.81
N SER A 161 -2.68 6.59 -14.03
CA SER A 161 -1.80 7.73 -14.27
C SER A 161 -2.23 8.94 -13.45
N SER A 162 -1.26 9.65 -12.87
CA SER A 162 -1.54 10.93 -12.22
C SER A 162 -1.89 12.04 -13.20
N ALA A 163 -1.45 11.93 -14.46
CA ALA A 163 -1.74 12.85 -15.57
C ALA A 163 -2.81 12.27 -16.49
N GLY A 164 -2.44 11.78 -17.65
CA GLY A 164 -3.34 11.24 -18.66
C GLY A 164 -2.99 9.81 -19.06
N VAL A 165 -3.93 9.11 -19.67
CA VAL A 165 -3.72 7.77 -20.23
C VAL A 165 -4.04 7.80 -21.71
N GLU A 166 -3.08 7.39 -22.54
CA GLU A 166 -3.21 7.23 -23.99
C GLU A 166 -3.09 5.74 -24.33
N VAL A 167 -4.18 5.16 -24.75
CA VAL A 167 -4.29 3.76 -25.15
C VAL A 167 -4.51 3.73 -26.66
N ASP A 168 -3.62 3.08 -27.41
CA ASP A 168 -3.71 2.99 -28.87
C ASP A 168 -4.66 1.83 -29.29
N ASN A 169 -4.54 1.33 -30.50
CA ASN A 169 -5.52 0.46 -31.11
C ASN A 169 -5.40 -1.03 -30.73
N ASN A 170 -6.52 -1.77 -30.77
CA ASN A 170 -6.65 -3.21 -30.63
C ASN A 170 -6.07 -3.75 -29.29
N MET A 171 -6.37 -3.09 -28.21
CA MET A 171 -5.93 -3.47 -26.87
C MET A 171 -7.03 -4.14 -26.07
N VAL A 172 -6.60 -4.93 -25.09
CA VAL A 172 -7.48 -5.43 -24.03
C VAL A 172 -6.90 -5.02 -22.68
N ILE A 173 -7.69 -4.29 -21.90
CA ILE A 173 -7.37 -3.99 -20.50
C ILE A 173 -8.44 -4.69 -19.66
N CYS A 174 -8.03 -5.73 -18.93
CA CYS A 174 -8.87 -6.40 -17.96
C CYS A 174 -8.64 -5.80 -16.58
N GLY A 175 -9.38 -4.77 -16.26
CA GLY A 175 -9.22 -3.95 -15.07
C GLY A 175 -9.72 -2.54 -15.29
N SER A 176 -9.51 -1.67 -14.33
CA SER A 176 -9.94 -0.27 -14.42
C SER A 176 -8.82 0.63 -14.95
N VAL A 177 -9.20 1.69 -15.64
CA VAL A 177 -8.28 2.73 -16.14
C VAL A 177 -8.60 4.05 -15.46
N THR A 178 -7.59 4.61 -14.78
CA THR A 178 -7.72 5.89 -14.07
C THR A 178 -6.68 6.90 -14.54
N ALA A 179 -7.13 8.08 -14.98
CA ALA A 179 -6.31 9.27 -15.20
C ALA A 179 -6.72 10.36 -14.22
N ALA A 180 -5.88 10.66 -13.21
CA ALA A 180 -6.30 11.52 -12.10
C ALA A 180 -6.54 12.99 -12.51
N ASN A 181 -5.65 13.57 -13.33
CA ASN A 181 -5.74 14.98 -13.72
C ASN A 181 -5.91 15.20 -15.24
N GLY A 182 -5.95 14.14 -16.04
CA GLY A 182 -5.95 14.28 -17.50
C GLY A 182 -7.06 13.50 -18.17
N ASN A 183 -6.91 13.38 -19.48
CA ASN A 183 -7.82 12.62 -20.31
C ASN A 183 -7.44 11.14 -20.35
N VAL A 184 -8.44 10.30 -20.58
CA VAL A 184 -8.25 8.93 -21.07
C VAL A 184 -8.59 8.93 -22.54
N THR A 185 -7.59 8.68 -23.42
CA THR A 185 -7.77 8.56 -24.86
C THR A 185 -7.66 7.10 -25.25
N ILE A 186 -8.66 6.57 -25.95
CA ILE A 186 -8.78 5.14 -26.25
C ILE A 186 -8.92 4.95 -27.75
N GLY A 187 -7.92 4.30 -28.37
CA GLY A 187 -7.89 4.04 -29.80
C GLY A 187 -8.84 2.95 -30.26
N ASN A 188 -8.90 2.75 -31.58
CA ASN A 188 -9.88 1.87 -32.21
C ASN A 188 -9.82 0.41 -31.73
N ASN A 189 -11.00 -0.23 -31.62
CA ASN A 189 -11.17 -1.63 -31.26
C ASN A 189 -10.46 -2.02 -29.94
N THR A 190 -10.44 -1.12 -28.98
CA THR A 190 -9.88 -1.35 -27.66
C THR A 190 -11.00 -1.69 -26.69
N GLU A 191 -10.79 -2.70 -25.88
CA GLU A 191 -11.74 -3.21 -24.90
C GLU A 191 -11.20 -3.03 -23.49
N ILE A 192 -11.98 -2.38 -22.61
CA ILE A 192 -11.73 -2.29 -21.17
C ILE A 192 -12.82 -3.13 -20.50
N VAL A 193 -12.44 -4.28 -19.97
CA VAL A 193 -13.37 -5.37 -19.62
C VAL A 193 -13.19 -5.82 -18.18
N ASP A 194 -14.23 -6.45 -17.64
CA ASP A 194 -14.27 -7.10 -16.34
C ASP A 194 -14.00 -8.62 -16.42
N GLU A 195 -14.23 -9.20 -17.59
CA GLU A 195 -13.94 -10.61 -17.91
C GLU A 195 -13.32 -10.72 -19.30
N TYR A 196 -12.32 -11.57 -19.43
CA TYR A 196 -11.72 -11.90 -20.73
C TYR A 196 -11.42 -13.41 -20.79
N ALA A 197 -11.51 -13.99 -21.97
CA ALA A 197 -11.40 -15.44 -22.17
C ALA A 197 -10.03 -16.05 -21.83
N THR A 198 -9.02 -15.21 -21.55
CA THR A 198 -7.71 -15.64 -21.09
C THR A 198 -7.67 -15.77 -19.56
N THR A 199 -6.90 -16.75 -19.09
CA THR A 199 -6.71 -17.03 -17.66
C THR A 199 -6.22 -15.77 -16.90
N GLY A 200 -6.91 -15.41 -15.82
CA GLY A 200 -6.52 -14.30 -14.93
C GLY A 200 -7.43 -13.08 -14.98
N CYS A 201 -8.28 -12.94 -16.00
CA CYS A 201 -9.22 -11.84 -16.11
C CYS A 201 -10.61 -12.24 -15.60
N THR A 202 -10.76 -12.33 -14.30
CA THR A 202 -12.05 -12.57 -13.64
C THR A 202 -12.16 -11.75 -12.37
N GLY A 203 -13.33 -11.13 -12.15
CA GLY A 203 -13.61 -10.35 -10.94
C GLY A 203 -13.01 -8.93 -10.95
N GLN A 204 -12.62 -8.43 -12.12
CA GLN A 204 -12.22 -7.04 -12.34
C GLN A 204 -13.48 -6.17 -12.53
N THR A 205 -13.33 -4.84 -12.63
CA THR A 205 -14.47 -3.93 -12.73
C THR A 205 -14.63 -3.26 -14.09
N GLY A 206 -13.61 -3.24 -14.94
CA GLY A 206 -13.65 -2.66 -16.28
C GLY A 206 -14.05 -1.18 -16.33
N ASN A 207 -13.82 -0.40 -15.27
CA ASN A 207 -14.24 1.00 -15.16
C ASN A 207 -13.22 1.94 -15.80
N VAL A 208 -13.69 3.10 -16.27
CA VAL A 208 -12.82 4.19 -16.72
C VAL A 208 -13.14 5.48 -15.95
N TRP A 209 -12.13 6.05 -15.32
CA TRP A 209 -12.28 7.30 -14.58
C TRP A 209 -11.23 8.33 -14.99
N ALA A 210 -11.66 9.46 -15.53
CA ALA A 210 -10.82 10.57 -15.97
C ALA A 210 -11.09 11.83 -15.15
N GLY A 211 -10.04 12.51 -14.70
CA GLY A 211 -10.10 13.90 -14.21
C GLY A 211 -10.21 14.92 -15.32
N GLY A 212 -10.35 14.45 -16.56
CA GLY A 212 -10.58 15.17 -17.80
C GLY A 212 -11.68 14.51 -18.62
N SER A 213 -11.47 14.41 -19.92
CA SER A 213 -12.39 13.74 -20.85
C SER A 213 -12.02 12.28 -21.08
N ILE A 214 -13.00 11.46 -21.40
CA ILE A 214 -12.82 10.13 -21.98
C ILE A 214 -13.10 10.24 -23.48
N LEU A 215 -12.08 10.01 -24.30
CA LEU A 215 -12.11 10.16 -25.74
C LEU A 215 -11.87 8.80 -26.39
N GLY A 216 -12.92 8.18 -26.88
CA GLY A 216 -12.86 6.89 -27.56
C GLY A 216 -12.86 7.06 -29.08
N ASP A 217 -12.25 6.11 -29.79
CA ASP A 217 -12.39 5.95 -31.23
C ASP A 217 -13.44 4.88 -31.60
N ASN A 218 -13.48 4.45 -32.85
CA ASN A 218 -14.44 3.47 -33.30
C ASN A 218 -14.19 2.07 -32.69
N GLY A 219 -15.25 1.40 -32.27
CA GLY A 219 -15.17 0.03 -31.74
C GLY A 219 -14.62 -0.07 -30.33
N VAL A 220 -14.53 1.04 -29.59
CA VAL A 220 -14.17 1.03 -28.16
C VAL A 220 -15.31 0.48 -27.34
N VAL A 221 -15.01 -0.41 -26.41
CA VAL A 221 -15.94 -0.98 -25.41
C VAL A 221 -15.41 -0.75 -24.01
N ILE A 222 -16.25 -0.21 -23.14
CA ILE A 222 -16.03 -0.09 -21.69
C ILE A 222 -17.12 -0.90 -21.01
N ALA A 223 -16.78 -2.06 -20.43
CA ALA A 223 -17.75 -2.96 -19.81
C ALA A 223 -18.32 -2.43 -18.50
N GLY A 224 -17.51 -1.71 -17.72
CA GLY A 224 -17.94 -1.07 -16.47
C GLY A 224 -18.45 0.36 -16.66
N ASP A 225 -18.34 1.14 -15.59
CA ASP A 225 -18.75 2.54 -15.56
C ASP A 225 -17.68 3.45 -16.20
N ALA A 226 -18.14 4.54 -16.85
CA ALA A 226 -17.28 5.57 -17.38
C ALA A 226 -17.57 6.92 -16.73
N THR A 227 -16.57 7.56 -16.11
CA THR A 227 -16.72 8.83 -15.41
C THR A 227 -15.72 9.87 -15.89
N ALA A 228 -16.21 10.94 -16.51
CA ALA A 228 -15.42 12.11 -16.91
C ALA A 228 -15.69 13.27 -15.94
N SER A 229 -14.75 13.52 -15.04
CA SER A 229 -14.87 14.47 -13.95
C SER A 229 -14.26 15.82 -14.28
N ALA A 230 -14.74 16.86 -13.62
CA ALA A 230 -14.19 18.22 -13.72
C ALA A 230 -13.63 18.68 -12.37
N PRO A 231 -12.65 19.60 -12.35
CA PRO A 231 -12.15 20.20 -11.13
C PRO A 231 -13.29 20.84 -10.31
N SER A 232 -13.12 20.85 -8.98
CA SER A 232 -14.08 21.48 -8.07
C SER A 232 -14.37 22.93 -8.45
N GLY A 233 -15.65 23.30 -8.46
CA GLY A 233 -16.13 24.64 -8.85
C GLY A 233 -16.41 24.81 -10.36
N THR A 234 -16.17 23.79 -11.18
CA THR A 234 -16.55 23.82 -12.60
C THR A 234 -18.08 23.73 -12.74
N THR A 235 -18.64 24.59 -13.56
CA THR A 235 -20.06 24.51 -13.93
C THR A 235 -20.24 23.50 -15.04
N CYS A 236 -20.91 22.41 -14.76
CA CYS A 236 -21.15 21.34 -15.73
C CYS A 236 -22.25 21.73 -16.73
N ASN A 237 -22.06 21.32 -17.99
CA ASN A 237 -23.01 21.59 -19.07
C ASN A 237 -23.03 20.40 -20.04
N SER A 238 -24.17 19.74 -20.18
CA SER A 238 -24.39 18.57 -21.04
C SER A 238 -24.11 18.78 -22.54
N THR A 239 -23.84 20.00 -22.97
CA THR A 239 -23.44 20.32 -24.37
C THR A 239 -21.97 20.67 -24.52
N SER A 240 -21.23 20.75 -23.41
CA SER A 240 -19.81 21.08 -23.41
C SER A 240 -18.97 19.93 -23.94
N THR A 241 -17.95 20.25 -24.73
CA THR A 241 -16.92 19.29 -25.17
C THR A 241 -15.77 19.14 -24.17
N ASN A 242 -15.79 19.89 -23.07
CA ASN A 242 -14.87 19.70 -21.97
C ASN A 242 -15.45 18.66 -21.02
N TYR A 243 -14.60 17.80 -20.48
CA TYR A 243 -14.99 16.74 -19.54
C TYR A 243 -16.10 15.84 -20.09
N GLN A 244 -15.98 15.49 -21.37
CA GLN A 244 -16.96 14.70 -22.11
C GLN A 244 -16.61 13.21 -22.11
N ILE A 245 -17.60 12.37 -22.45
CA ILE A 245 -17.39 11.00 -22.91
C ILE A 245 -17.77 10.97 -24.39
N ASP A 246 -16.77 10.81 -25.25
CA ASP A 246 -16.95 10.91 -26.70
C ASP A 246 -16.66 9.57 -27.38
N GLN A 247 -17.60 9.11 -28.21
CA GLN A 247 -17.57 7.84 -28.95
C GLN A 247 -17.49 6.56 -28.07
N GLY A 248 -17.49 5.40 -28.72
CA GLY A 248 -17.44 4.10 -28.06
C GLY A 248 -18.78 3.62 -27.47
N THR A 249 -18.74 2.48 -26.81
CA THR A 249 -19.85 1.85 -26.08
C THR A 249 -19.47 1.77 -24.61
N VAL A 250 -20.36 2.23 -23.73
CA VAL A 250 -20.25 2.07 -22.26
C VAL A 250 -21.42 1.17 -21.83
N GLU A 251 -21.12 -0.03 -21.34
CA GLU A 251 -22.13 -1.00 -20.92
C GLU A 251 -22.69 -0.67 -19.53
N GLY A 252 -21.85 -0.10 -18.65
CA GLY A 252 -22.24 0.44 -17.36
C GLY A 252 -22.83 1.86 -17.45
N GLN A 253 -22.78 2.60 -16.34
CA GLN A 253 -23.21 3.97 -16.25
C GLN A 253 -22.17 4.93 -16.88
N ALA A 254 -22.63 5.87 -17.71
CA ALA A 254 -21.78 6.94 -18.22
C ALA A 254 -22.10 8.26 -17.53
N THR A 255 -21.17 8.83 -16.79
CA THR A 255 -21.34 10.10 -16.05
C THR A 255 -20.30 11.13 -16.53
N ALA A 256 -20.73 12.32 -16.95
CA ALA A 256 -19.85 13.37 -17.43
C ALA A 256 -20.29 14.76 -17.01
N CYS A 257 -19.34 15.64 -16.69
CA CYS A 257 -19.59 17.07 -16.52
C CYS A 257 -19.94 17.72 -17.86
N GLY A 258 -19.37 17.24 -18.98
CA GLY A 258 -19.67 17.62 -20.35
C GLY A 258 -20.75 16.75 -21.00
N ARG A 259 -20.68 16.70 -22.34
CA ARG A 259 -21.61 15.91 -23.17
C ARG A 259 -21.21 14.42 -23.14
N ILE A 260 -22.18 13.57 -23.43
CA ILE A 260 -21.97 12.14 -23.69
C ILE A 260 -22.45 11.85 -25.10
N THR A 261 -21.58 11.34 -25.97
CA THR A 261 -21.90 10.89 -27.32
C THR A 261 -21.71 9.41 -27.53
N SER A 262 -21.12 8.70 -26.53
CA SER A 262 -21.01 7.24 -26.51
C SER A 262 -22.37 6.56 -26.50
N THR A 263 -22.45 5.35 -27.02
CA THR A 263 -23.61 4.48 -26.86
C THR A 263 -23.65 3.98 -25.41
N THR A 264 -24.71 4.30 -24.68
CA THR A 264 -24.88 3.88 -23.30
C THR A 264 -26.36 3.77 -22.96
N THR A 265 -26.70 2.91 -21.99
CA THR A 265 -28.09 2.75 -21.51
C THR A 265 -28.45 3.73 -20.39
N ASP A 266 -27.45 4.29 -19.68
CA ASP A 266 -27.66 5.18 -18.53
C ASP A 266 -26.73 6.40 -18.56
N PRO A 267 -27.02 7.43 -19.42
CA PRO A 267 -26.20 8.62 -19.52
C PRO A 267 -26.58 9.69 -18.48
N LEU A 268 -25.61 10.21 -17.73
CA LEU A 268 -25.73 11.31 -16.78
C LEU A 268 -24.86 12.52 -17.20
N ALA A 269 -25.21 13.14 -18.32
CA ALA A 269 -24.51 14.30 -18.85
C ALA A 269 -24.80 15.58 -18.05
N GLY A 270 -23.81 16.48 -17.92
CA GLY A 270 -23.94 17.73 -17.16
C GLY A 270 -23.89 17.52 -15.65
N THR A 271 -23.43 16.37 -15.20
CA THR A 271 -23.34 16.01 -13.77
C THR A 271 -21.92 16.21 -13.25
N ASN A 272 -21.78 16.92 -12.13
CA ASN A 272 -20.48 17.12 -11.51
C ASN A 272 -20.12 15.91 -10.65
N THR A 273 -18.95 15.34 -10.94
CA THR A 273 -18.34 14.26 -10.16
C THR A 273 -16.99 14.70 -9.64
N THR A 274 -16.59 14.19 -8.49
CA THR A 274 -15.26 14.47 -7.93
C THR A 274 -14.20 13.77 -8.80
N PRO A 275 -13.13 14.46 -9.23
CA PRO A 275 -12.01 13.80 -9.91
C PRO A 275 -11.38 12.70 -9.05
N PRO A 276 -10.73 11.70 -9.66
CA PRO A 276 -9.97 10.71 -8.92
C PRO A 276 -8.92 11.38 -8.03
N ALA A 277 -8.69 10.83 -6.86
CA ALA A 277 -7.60 11.30 -6.01
C ALA A 277 -6.26 11.03 -6.67
N VAL A 278 -5.35 12.01 -6.63
CA VAL A 278 -3.97 11.81 -7.09
C VAL A 278 -3.28 10.88 -6.11
N THR A 279 -2.86 9.72 -6.59
CA THR A 279 -2.00 8.81 -5.85
C THR A 279 -0.55 9.14 -6.24
N PRO A 280 0.32 9.55 -5.33
CA PRO A 280 1.72 9.81 -5.66
C PRO A 280 2.47 8.51 -6.00
N LEU A 281 3.52 8.62 -6.82
CA LEU A 281 4.47 7.52 -7.01
C LEU A 281 5.06 7.12 -5.65
N PRO A 282 5.04 5.82 -5.30
CA PRO A 282 5.65 5.36 -4.06
C PRO A 282 7.10 5.81 -3.97
N THR A 283 7.49 6.45 -2.87
CA THR A 283 8.86 6.90 -2.67
C THR A 283 9.72 5.72 -2.24
N PHE A 284 10.76 5.42 -3.03
CA PHE A 284 11.76 4.45 -2.65
C PHE A 284 12.79 5.09 -1.73
N VAL A 285 13.02 4.49 -0.58
CA VAL A 285 14.08 4.87 0.37
C VAL A 285 15.02 3.68 0.53
N PHE A 286 16.25 3.86 0.08
CA PHE A 286 17.26 2.82 0.22
C PHE A 286 17.76 2.78 1.67
N ASP A 287 17.63 1.60 2.27
CA ASP A 287 18.19 1.25 3.56
C ASP A 287 18.85 -0.13 3.42
N GLU A 288 20.15 -0.21 3.70
CA GLU A 288 20.92 -1.46 3.54
C GLU A 288 20.44 -2.58 4.46
N ASP A 289 19.88 -2.22 5.61
CA ASP A 289 19.37 -3.18 6.60
C ASP A 289 18.10 -3.94 6.14
N ASN A 290 17.40 -3.39 5.14
CA ASN A 290 16.24 -4.04 4.54
C ASN A 290 16.61 -5.21 3.59
N TYR A 291 17.89 -5.35 3.23
CA TYR A 291 18.32 -6.33 2.21
C TYR A 291 19.35 -7.30 2.78
N PRO A 292 18.94 -8.48 3.24
CA PRO A 292 19.86 -9.47 3.78
C PRO A 292 20.91 -9.88 2.72
N SER A 293 22.17 -9.99 3.13
CA SER A 293 23.28 -10.35 2.24
C SER A 293 23.47 -9.42 1.03
N LEU A 294 23.16 -8.13 1.19
CA LEU A 294 23.32 -7.12 0.15
C LEU A 294 24.76 -7.07 -0.38
N THR A 295 24.90 -7.15 -1.70
CA THR A 295 26.20 -6.98 -2.39
C THR A 295 26.24 -5.60 -3.04
N CYS A 296 27.24 -4.81 -2.68
CA CYS A 296 27.37 -3.43 -3.10
C CYS A 296 28.43 -3.23 -4.15
N TYR A 297 28.15 -2.36 -5.11
CA TYR A 297 29.11 -1.88 -6.10
C TYR A 297 29.23 -0.35 -5.97
N PRO A 298 30.40 0.18 -5.60
CA PRO A 298 31.67 -0.54 -5.44
C PRO A 298 31.71 -1.47 -4.22
N SER A 299 32.47 -2.56 -4.35
CA SER A 299 32.61 -3.58 -3.31
C SER A 299 33.44 -3.14 -2.09
N SER A 300 34.00 -1.93 -2.13
CA SER A 300 34.80 -1.36 -1.05
C SER A 300 34.06 -0.23 -0.35
N GLY A 301 33.52 -0.49 0.83
CA GLY A 301 32.89 0.52 1.68
C GLY A 301 31.46 0.21 2.10
N SER A 302 30.78 1.19 2.65
CA SER A 302 29.35 1.17 2.98
C SER A 302 28.51 1.09 1.69
N CYS A 303 27.37 0.38 1.73
CA CYS A 303 26.37 0.37 0.65
C CYS A 303 25.64 1.69 0.46
N SER A 304 26.00 2.74 1.19
CA SER A 304 25.39 4.06 1.13
C SER A 304 25.37 4.62 -0.29
N GLN A 305 24.26 5.25 -0.68
CA GLN A 305 24.11 6.02 -1.93
C GLN A 305 25.21 7.11 -2.11
N ALA A 306 25.83 7.56 -1.02
CA ALA A 306 26.95 8.51 -1.06
C ALA A 306 28.26 7.87 -1.50
N SER A 307 28.39 6.55 -1.46
CA SER A 307 29.60 5.79 -1.81
C SER A 307 29.54 5.38 -3.28
N THR A 308 29.80 6.31 -4.21
CA THR A 308 29.76 6.05 -5.66
C THR A 308 31.13 5.68 -6.23
N SER A 309 31.17 4.93 -7.34
CA SER A 309 32.37 4.64 -8.12
C SER A 309 32.13 4.82 -9.62
N ALA A 310 33.17 5.24 -10.35
CA ALA A 310 33.11 5.33 -11.82
C ALA A 310 33.06 3.95 -12.50
N THR A 311 33.39 2.87 -11.80
CA THR A 311 33.39 1.48 -12.34
C THR A 311 32.25 0.63 -11.82
N ALA A 312 31.38 1.14 -10.92
CA ALA A 312 30.35 0.36 -10.27
C ALA A 312 29.46 -0.44 -11.26
N VAL A 313 29.00 0.20 -12.32
CA VAL A 313 28.18 -0.45 -13.36
C VAL A 313 29.01 -1.47 -14.16
N SER A 314 30.25 -1.17 -14.55
CA SER A 314 31.07 -2.11 -15.31
C SER A 314 31.44 -3.35 -14.49
N ASP A 315 31.69 -3.18 -13.20
CA ASP A 315 31.99 -4.27 -12.28
C ASP A 315 30.77 -5.17 -12.08
N PHE A 316 29.60 -4.57 -11.90
CA PHE A 316 28.34 -5.31 -11.82
C PHE A 316 28.00 -6.02 -13.14
N ASN A 317 28.15 -5.38 -14.29
CA ASN A 317 27.93 -6.01 -15.60
C ASN A 317 28.87 -7.19 -15.83
N THR A 318 30.10 -7.12 -15.31
CA THR A 318 31.06 -8.24 -15.33
C THR A 318 30.54 -9.41 -14.48
N TYR A 319 30.00 -9.11 -13.30
CA TYR A 319 29.35 -10.11 -12.44
C TYR A 319 28.13 -10.74 -13.13
N VAL A 320 27.24 -9.94 -13.71
CA VAL A 320 26.05 -10.41 -14.44
C VAL A 320 26.47 -11.35 -15.57
N ASN A 321 27.46 -10.98 -16.39
CA ASN A 321 27.90 -11.82 -17.48
C ASN A 321 28.49 -13.18 -17.01
N ALA A 322 29.14 -13.18 -15.85
CA ALA A 322 29.70 -14.42 -15.27
C ALA A 322 28.63 -15.33 -14.65
N ASN A 323 27.50 -14.76 -14.19
CA ASN A 323 26.43 -15.46 -13.45
C ASN A 323 25.09 -15.45 -14.17
N LYS A 324 25.08 -15.13 -15.46
CA LYS A 324 23.87 -14.88 -16.27
C LYS A 324 22.80 -15.98 -16.17
N LEU A 325 23.21 -17.23 -16.02
CA LEU A 325 22.32 -18.40 -15.94
C LEU A 325 21.91 -18.81 -14.51
N SER A 326 22.28 -18.00 -13.51
CA SER A 326 22.00 -18.33 -12.10
C SER A 326 21.94 -17.06 -11.23
N MET A 327 21.27 -16.03 -11.72
CA MET A 327 21.14 -14.77 -10.99
C MET A 327 20.23 -14.91 -9.77
N GLN A 328 20.71 -14.46 -8.64
CA GLN A 328 19.95 -14.34 -7.39
C GLN A 328 20.65 -13.39 -6.42
N GLY A 329 19.92 -12.88 -5.44
CA GLY A 329 20.43 -12.06 -4.34
C GLY A 329 20.12 -10.57 -4.48
N ASN A 330 20.62 -9.80 -3.54
CA ASN A 330 20.35 -8.37 -3.43
C ASN A 330 21.59 -7.57 -3.84
N PHE A 331 21.43 -6.60 -4.74
CA PHE A 331 22.51 -5.79 -5.29
C PHE A 331 22.18 -4.31 -5.24
N ALA A 332 23.15 -3.49 -4.76
CA ALA A 332 23.07 -2.03 -4.82
C ALA A 332 24.25 -1.49 -5.63
N ILE A 333 23.96 -0.71 -6.69
CA ILE A 333 24.95 -0.23 -7.64
C ILE A 333 24.92 1.30 -7.68
N TRP A 334 25.97 1.93 -7.16
CA TRP A 334 26.08 3.38 -7.09
C TRP A 334 27.18 3.91 -8.02
N GLN A 335 26.75 4.38 -9.19
CA GLN A 335 27.63 4.91 -10.25
C GLN A 335 27.89 6.40 -10.03
N THR A 336 29.15 6.83 -10.13
CA THR A 336 29.50 8.25 -10.20
C THR A 336 29.08 8.84 -11.55
N ASN A 337 28.29 9.88 -11.55
CA ASN A 337 27.79 10.58 -12.73
C ASN A 337 27.20 9.58 -13.76
N PRO A 338 26.12 8.87 -13.44
CA PRO A 338 25.53 7.91 -14.37
C PRO A 338 25.02 8.61 -15.63
N THR A 339 25.18 7.94 -16.78
CA THR A 339 24.73 8.41 -18.09
C THR A 339 24.10 7.25 -18.86
N GLN A 340 23.44 7.52 -19.98
CA GLN A 340 22.91 6.48 -20.87
C GLN A 340 24.02 5.52 -21.41
N ALA A 341 25.27 5.97 -21.42
CA ALA A 341 26.41 5.10 -21.82
C ALA A 341 26.86 4.14 -20.69
N THR A 342 26.45 4.41 -19.45
CA THR A 342 26.78 3.57 -18.27
C THR A 342 25.55 2.82 -17.80
N LYS A 343 24.99 1.96 -18.67
CA LYS A 343 23.78 1.17 -18.37
C LYS A 343 24.16 -0.14 -17.65
N ILE A 344 23.33 -0.54 -16.70
CA ILE A 344 23.28 -1.91 -16.21
C ILE A 344 22.62 -2.78 -17.28
N LEU A 345 23.25 -3.92 -17.60
CA LEU A 345 22.76 -4.83 -18.63
C LEU A 345 22.24 -6.12 -17.97
N LEU A 346 20.93 -6.32 -18.05
CA LEU A 346 20.26 -7.53 -17.51
C LEU A 346 19.74 -8.44 -18.65
N ASP A 347 20.38 -8.40 -19.82
CA ASP A 347 19.95 -9.14 -21.01
C ASP A 347 20.12 -10.65 -20.85
N GLY A 348 19.04 -11.41 -21.02
CA GLY A 348 18.98 -12.88 -21.01
C GLY A 348 19.44 -13.53 -19.72
N ILE A 349 19.03 -12.99 -18.58
CA ILE A 349 19.31 -13.58 -17.26
C ILE A 349 18.35 -14.73 -16.94
N VAL A 350 18.85 -15.75 -16.23
CA VAL A 350 18.04 -16.82 -15.64
C VAL A 350 18.12 -16.69 -14.12
N LEU A 351 16.99 -16.61 -13.46
CA LEU A 351 16.93 -16.53 -12.02
C LEU A 351 17.09 -17.92 -11.39
N SER A 352 17.88 -18.03 -10.36
CA SER A 352 17.98 -19.23 -9.51
C SER A 352 17.35 -19.04 -8.13
N GLY A 353 16.79 -17.88 -7.89
CA GLY A 353 16.10 -17.44 -6.69
C GLY A 353 15.69 -15.97 -6.84
N ASP A 354 15.31 -15.33 -5.75
CA ASP A 354 14.89 -13.93 -5.77
C ASP A 354 16.06 -13.00 -6.14
N LEU A 355 15.76 -11.98 -6.94
CA LEU A 355 16.73 -10.99 -7.42
C LEU A 355 16.23 -9.58 -7.11
N THR A 356 17.05 -8.81 -6.37
CA THR A 356 16.85 -7.38 -6.19
C THR A 356 18.01 -6.60 -6.78
N VAL A 357 17.72 -5.64 -7.66
CA VAL A 357 18.73 -4.73 -8.24
C VAL A 357 18.31 -3.29 -8.01
N ILE A 358 19.09 -2.57 -7.22
CA ILE A 358 18.86 -1.15 -6.90
C ILE A 358 20.00 -0.32 -7.46
N SER A 359 19.70 0.72 -8.24
CA SER A 359 20.74 1.52 -8.87
C SER A 359 20.35 2.99 -9.08
N ASN A 360 21.33 3.87 -9.10
CA ASN A 360 21.19 5.23 -9.62
C ASN A 360 21.55 5.35 -11.12
N ALA A 361 21.88 4.24 -11.80
CA ALA A 361 22.17 4.20 -13.22
C ALA A 361 20.98 3.66 -14.03
N PRO A 362 20.92 3.94 -15.34
CA PRO A 362 19.93 3.33 -16.22
C PRO A 362 20.09 1.80 -16.27
N ILE A 363 18.96 1.11 -16.45
CA ILE A 363 18.91 -0.36 -16.54
C ILE A 363 18.32 -0.73 -17.90
N ASP A 364 19.02 -1.61 -18.61
CA ASP A 364 18.66 -2.08 -19.95
C ASP A 364 18.57 -3.61 -19.95
N PHE A 365 17.39 -4.10 -20.30
CA PHE A 365 17.14 -5.53 -20.41
C PHE A 365 17.51 -6.11 -21.79
N GLY A 366 17.96 -5.27 -22.74
CA GLY A 366 18.51 -5.70 -24.02
C GLY A 366 17.46 -6.19 -25.03
N ASN A 367 17.96 -6.93 -26.04
CA ASN A 367 17.19 -7.31 -27.24
C ASN A 367 16.68 -8.77 -27.23
N THR A 368 17.11 -9.60 -26.31
CA THR A 368 16.85 -11.06 -26.34
C THR A 368 16.46 -11.57 -24.96
N THR A 369 15.73 -10.76 -24.21
CA THR A 369 15.50 -11.06 -22.80
C THR A 369 14.39 -12.07 -22.64
N THR A 370 14.76 -13.32 -22.45
CA THR A 370 13.92 -14.27 -21.72
C THR A 370 14.38 -14.20 -20.27
N ILE A 371 13.54 -13.67 -19.38
CA ILE A 371 13.74 -13.79 -17.94
C ILE A 371 12.99 -15.05 -17.55
N SER A 372 13.74 -16.10 -17.22
CA SER A 372 13.19 -17.36 -16.74
C SER A 372 13.71 -17.67 -15.35
N THR A 373 13.06 -18.57 -14.65
CA THR A 373 13.56 -19.07 -13.38
C THR A 373 13.85 -20.57 -13.43
N SER A 374 14.95 -20.98 -12.82
CA SER A 374 15.25 -22.39 -12.55
C SER A 374 14.65 -22.87 -11.22
N ALA A 375 14.10 -21.97 -10.43
CA ALA A 375 13.37 -22.25 -9.18
C ALA A 375 11.86 -22.46 -9.46
N SER A 376 11.12 -22.94 -8.48
CA SER A 376 9.66 -23.10 -8.59
C SER A 376 8.90 -21.77 -8.66
N SER A 377 9.51 -20.71 -8.14
CA SER A 377 9.06 -19.32 -8.29
C SER A 377 10.21 -18.39 -7.90
N SER A 378 10.29 -17.22 -8.50
CA SER A 378 11.26 -16.18 -8.15
C SER A 378 10.60 -14.82 -8.17
N GLU A 379 11.04 -13.93 -7.28
CA GLU A 379 10.64 -12.52 -7.28
C GLU A 379 11.79 -11.68 -7.84
N MET A 380 11.46 -10.77 -8.76
CA MET A 380 12.46 -9.85 -9.35
C MET A 380 12.05 -8.42 -9.03
N VAL A 381 12.87 -7.72 -8.24
CA VAL A 381 12.69 -6.32 -7.91
C VAL A 381 13.79 -5.49 -8.55
N VAL A 382 13.42 -4.59 -9.44
CA VAL A 382 14.36 -3.71 -10.13
C VAL A 382 13.98 -2.26 -9.87
N VAL A 383 14.89 -1.53 -9.22
CA VAL A 383 14.72 -0.12 -8.84
C VAL A 383 15.79 0.72 -9.53
N SER A 384 15.38 1.58 -10.45
CA SER A 384 16.26 2.59 -11.04
C SER A 384 15.92 3.98 -10.51
N LEU A 385 16.84 4.58 -9.81
CA LEU A 385 16.77 5.97 -9.31
C LEU A 385 17.52 6.93 -10.27
N TYR A 386 17.67 6.54 -11.53
CA TYR A 386 18.37 7.35 -12.51
C TYR A 386 17.61 8.63 -12.81
N VAL A 387 18.31 9.74 -12.62
CA VAL A 387 17.86 11.08 -13.04
C VAL A 387 18.84 11.59 -14.09
N PRO A 388 18.36 11.93 -15.31
CA PRO A 388 19.22 12.49 -16.34
C PRO A 388 19.98 13.73 -15.85
N PRO A 389 21.24 13.92 -16.23
CA PRO A 389 21.98 15.13 -15.91
C PRO A 389 21.26 16.38 -16.48
N THR A 390 21.18 17.45 -15.68
CA THR A 390 20.60 18.73 -16.13
C THR A 390 21.34 19.27 -17.35
N GLY A 391 20.58 19.69 -18.39
CA GLY A 391 21.14 20.24 -19.63
C GLY A 391 21.44 19.18 -20.71
N THR A 392 21.05 17.94 -20.53
CA THR A 392 21.17 16.91 -21.56
C THR A 392 20.14 17.18 -22.67
N THR A 393 20.60 17.33 -23.92
CA THR A 393 19.70 17.46 -25.07
C THR A 393 19.26 16.05 -25.52
N CYS A 394 17.97 15.81 -25.56
CA CYS A 394 17.41 14.57 -26.09
C CYS A 394 17.29 14.66 -27.61
N SER A 395 18.02 13.81 -28.33
CA SER A 395 17.99 13.76 -29.76
C SER A 395 16.70 13.20 -30.38
N ASP A 396 15.91 12.49 -29.57
CA ASP A 396 14.77 11.70 -30.05
C ASP A 396 13.40 12.38 -29.96
N VAL A 397 13.32 13.51 -29.27
CA VAL A 397 12.06 14.27 -29.13
C VAL A 397 12.40 15.75 -29.18
N GLY A 398 12.52 16.35 -30.35
CA GLY A 398 12.86 17.74 -30.66
C GLY A 398 12.46 18.86 -29.70
N GLY A 399 12.87 18.77 -28.43
CA GLY A 399 12.55 19.70 -27.35
C GLY A 399 13.32 19.39 -26.05
N ASP A 400 13.15 20.23 -25.07
CA ASP A 400 13.74 20.11 -23.72
C ASP A 400 13.55 18.69 -23.17
N CYS A 401 14.67 18.07 -22.79
CA CYS A 401 14.63 16.89 -21.95
C CYS A 401 14.03 17.28 -20.60
N SER A 402 12.74 17.09 -20.44
CA SER A 402 12.19 16.94 -19.10
C SER A 402 12.97 15.83 -18.38
N ILE A 403 12.92 15.79 -17.07
CA ILE A 403 13.48 14.70 -16.27
C ILE A 403 13.11 13.31 -16.82
N TYR A 404 12.06 13.20 -17.62
CA TYR A 404 11.57 11.99 -18.26
C TYR A 404 12.06 11.79 -19.70
N GLY A 405 12.96 12.63 -20.24
CA GLY A 405 13.42 12.55 -21.62
C GLY A 405 14.35 11.37 -21.94
N GLN A 406 15.00 10.78 -20.96
CA GLN A 406 15.90 9.63 -21.10
C GLN A 406 15.35 8.42 -20.33
N ASN A 407 15.48 7.23 -20.93
CA ASN A 407 14.99 6.01 -20.29
C ASN A 407 15.86 5.64 -19.08
N ALA A 408 15.23 5.49 -17.93
CA ALA A 408 15.84 4.97 -16.74
C ALA A 408 15.75 3.44 -16.70
N VAL A 409 14.67 2.87 -17.25
CA VAL A 409 14.51 1.45 -17.52
C VAL A 409 14.10 1.26 -18.96
N GLU A 410 14.78 0.39 -19.69
CA GLU A 410 14.58 0.17 -21.11
C GLU A 410 14.52 -1.32 -21.46
N PHE A 411 13.54 -1.67 -22.30
CA PHE A 411 13.42 -2.99 -22.92
C PHE A 411 13.41 -2.79 -24.44
N ASP A 412 14.43 -3.25 -25.13
CA ASP A 412 14.50 -3.14 -26.60
C ASP A 412 13.62 -4.16 -27.32
N ARG A 413 13.44 -5.34 -26.74
CA ARG A 413 12.41 -6.33 -27.07
C ARG A 413 11.72 -6.75 -25.79
N GLY A 414 10.48 -7.24 -25.91
CA GLY A 414 9.75 -7.70 -24.76
C GLY A 414 10.44 -8.87 -24.06
N VAL A 415 10.11 -8.98 -22.82
CA VAL A 415 10.48 -10.14 -21.97
C VAL A 415 9.64 -11.30 -22.50
N GLU A 416 10.27 -12.28 -23.11
CA GLU A 416 9.61 -13.55 -23.40
C GLU A 416 9.64 -14.35 -22.09
N GLU A 417 8.56 -14.26 -21.32
CA GLU A 417 8.36 -15.12 -20.16
C GLU A 417 7.60 -16.37 -20.62
N ASP A 418 8.08 -17.53 -20.21
CA ASP A 418 7.24 -18.72 -20.21
C ASP A 418 6.20 -18.52 -19.10
N PRO A 419 4.89 -18.46 -19.40
CA PRO A 419 3.85 -18.23 -18.40
C PRO A 419 3.82 -19.30 -17.29
N ASN A 420 4.64 -20.35 -17.40
CA ASN A 420 4.82 -21.35 -16.36
C ASN A 420 6.07 -21.12 -15.51
N ASP A 421 6.90 -20.14 -15.79
CA ASP A 421 8.21 -19.96 -15.14
C ASP A 421 8.12 -19.34 -13.74
N GLY A 422 6.97 -18.80 -13.33
CA GLY A 422 6.75 -18.33 -11.95
C GLY A 422 7.60 -17.14 -11.52
N VAL A 423 8.10 -16.33 -12.46
CA VAL A 423 8.77 -15.06 -12.16
C VAL A 423 7.73 -13.98 -11.94
N VAL A 424 7.81 -13.29 -10.81
CA VAL A 424 6.96 -12.12 -10.52
C VAL A 424 7.85 -10.89 -10.39
N GLY A 425 7.65 -9.89 -11.24
CA GLY A 425 8.51 -8.72 -11.35
C GLY A 425 7.89 -7.42 -10.84
N LEU A 426 8.64 -6.67 -10.02
CA LEU A 426 8.39 -5.25 -9.80
C LEU A 426 9.50 -4.44 -10.49
N LEU A 427 9.11 -3.63 -11.46
CA LEU A 427 10.01 -2.65 -12.07
C LEU A 427 9.59 -1.25 -11.63
N TYR A 428 10.50 -0.57 -10.97
CA TYR A 428 10.26 0.76 -10.43
C TYR A 428 11.32 1.76 -10.92
N THR A 429 10.89 2.95 -11.30
CA THR A 429 11.79 4.08 -11.54
C THR A 429 11.12 5.42 -11.27
N THR A 430 11.86 6.38 -10.74
CA THR A 430 11.44 7.78 -10.70
C THR A 430 11.57 8.49 -12.04
N GLY A 431 12.26 7.88 -13.01
CA GLY A 431 12.46 8.37 -14.36
C GLY A 431 11.47 7.78 -15.38
N LYS A 432 11.89 7.71 -16.64
CA LYS A 432 11.09 7.15 -17.73
C LYS A 432 11.37 5.65 -17.90
N MET A 433 10.29 4.88 -18.03
CA MET A 433 10.33 3.48 -18.45
C MET A 433 9.86 3.36 -19.90
N ALA A 434 10.59 2.60 -20.72
CA ALA A 434 10.25 2.43 -22.13
C ALA A 434 10.38 0.97 -22.58
N PHE A 435 9.32 0.47 -23.24
CA PHE A 435 9.31 -0.81 -23.93
C PHE A 435 9.17 -0.55 -25.43
N LYS A 436 10.10 -1.08 -26.23
CA LYS A 436 10.17 -0.73 -27.66
C LYS A 436 9.48 -1.73 -28.60
N ASN A 437 9.45 -3.01 -28.25
CA ASN A 437 8.92 -4.06 -29.10
C ASN A 437 8.23 -5.18 -28.29
N GLN A 438 7.56 -6.07 -29.01
CA GLN A 438 6.72 -7.16 -28.58
C GLN A 438 7.37 -8.08 -27.50
N GLY A 439 6.64 -8.42 -26.45
CA GLY A 439 7.00 -9.37 -25.41
C GLY A 439 5.80 -10.18 -24.92
N ASP A 440 6.08 -11.37 -24.39
CA ASP A 440 5.08 -12.23 -23.76
C ASP A 440 4.68 -11.72 -22.37
N PRO A 441 3.53 -12.15 -21.82
CA PRO A 441 2.98 -11.65 -20.59
C PRO A 441 3.92 -11.87 -19.42
N GLY A 442 4.41 -10.79 -18.84
CA GLY A 442 5.08 -10.82 -17.55
C GLY A 442 4.06 -10.76 -16.40
N GLU A 443 4.35 -11.43 -15.30
CA GLU A 443 3.62 -11.27 -14.06
C GLU A 443 4.25 -10.18 -13.18
N GLY A 444 3.45 -9.26 -12.65
CA GLY A 444 3.98 -8.26 -11.73
C GLY A 444 3.37 -6.87 -11.86
N ALA A 445 4.21 -5.82 -11.74
CA ALA A 445 3.81 -4.43 -11.95
C ALA A 445 4.94 -3.51 -12.40
N LEU A 446 4.55 -2.44 -13.10
CA LEU A 446 5.44 -1.39 -13.58
C LEU A 446 5.07 -0.05 -12.97
N TYR A 447 6.03 0.59 -12.33
CA TYR A 447 5.87 1.89 -11.69
C TYR A 447 6.94 2.87 -12.16
N ALA A 448 6.52 3.98 -12.77
CA ALA A 448 7.46 4.94 -13.34
C ALA A 448 7.00 6.39 -13.17
N GLY A 449 7.95 7.32 -13.23
CA GLY A 449 7.67 8.75 -13.38
C GLY A 449 6.95 9.03 -14.69
N ALA A 450 7.41 8.43 -15.82
CA ALA A 450 6.72 8.42 -17.09
C ALA A 450 6.84 7.05 -17.77
N MET A 451 5.86 6.68 -18.61
CA MET A 451 5.84 5.35 -19.21
C MET A 451 5.45 5.40 -20.70
N ASP A 452 6.23 4.74 -21.55
CA ASP A 452 6.01 4.62 -22.98
C ASP A 452 6.14 3.15 -23.40
N LEU A 453 5.00 2.48 -23.55
CA LEU A 453 4.91 1.06 -23.85
C LEU A 453 4.52 0.89 -25.33
N LYS A 454 5.37 0.23 -26.12
CA LYS A 454 5.17 0.07 -27.58
C LYS A 454 5.03 -1.39 -27.95
N ASN A 455 4.12 -1.66 -28.89
CA ASN A 455 4.00 -2.90 -29.68
C ASN A 455 3.92 -4.23 -28.89
N GLY A 456 2.69 -4.58 -28.43
CA GLY A 456 2.41 -5.93 -27.96
C GLY A 456 3.11 -6.27 -26.64
N PHE A 457 3.01 -5.39 -25.71
CA PHE A 457 3.44 -5.60 -24.32
C PHE A 457 2.26 -6.17 -23.52
N ASP A 458 2.46 -7.35 -22.97
CA ASP A 458 1.45 -7.98 -22.10
C ASP A 458 1.92 -7.94 -20.65
N ILE A 459 1.03 -7.68 -19.71
CA ILE A 459 1.30 -7.77 -18.27
C ILE A 459 0.11 -8.30 -17.50
N VAL A 460 0.40 -9.18 -16.55
CA VAL A 460 -0.56 -9.72 -15.59
C VAL A 460 -0.20 -9.26 -14.19
N TYR A 461 -1.06 -8.49 -13.56
CA TYR A 461 -0.85 -8.07 -12.18
C TYR A 461 -0.78 -9.26 -11.23
N ASN A 462 0.22 -9.27 -10.36
CA ASN A 462 0.37 -10.29 -9.33
C ASN A 462 0.53 -9.62 -7.96
N SER A 463 -0.37 -9.93 -7.03
CA SER A 463 -0.42 -9.33 -5.69
C SER A 463 0.80 -9.67 -4.80
N ARG A 464 1.65 -10.62 -5.19
CA ARG A 464 2.89 -10.90 -4.45
C ARG A 464 3.81 -9.69 -4.33
N ILE A 465 3.73 -8.75 -5.31
CA ILE A 465 4.54 -7.52 -5.29
C ILE A 465 4.01 -6.41 -4.39
N GLU A 466 2.84 -6.54 -3.78
CA GLU A 466 2.24 -5.48 -2.97
C GLU A 466 3.10 -5.04 -1.78
N ARG A 467 4.04 -5.89 -1.36
CA ARG A 467 4.79 -5.75 -0.12
C ARG A 467 6.31 -5.74 -0.29
N VAL A 468 6.78 -5.16 -1.38
CA VAL A 468 8.22 -5.08 -1.64
C VAL A 468 8.91 -4.13 -0.66
N MET A 469 10.04 -4.58 -0.11
CA MET A 469 10.87 -3.82 0.82
C MET A 469 11.44 -2.53 0.20
N GLY A 470 11.65 -1.51 1.02
CA GLY A 470 12.25 -0.23 0.61
C GLY A 470 11.26 0.83 0.13
N PHE A 471 9.97 0.52 0.04
CA PHE A 471 8.93 1.47 -0.32
C PHE A 471 8.09 1.84 0.89
N GLY A 472 8.19 3.11 1.27
CA GLY A 472 7.47 3.68 2.40
C GLY A 472 8.11 3.40 3.76
N THR A 473 8.20 4.41 4.58
CA THR A 473 8.64 4.32 5.98
C THR A 473 7.48 4.06 6.93
N ASN A 474 6.25 4.16 6.44
CA ASN A 474 5.06 4.05 7.26
C ASN A 474 4.53 2.62 7.24
N LEU A 475 4.41 2.07 8.43
CA LEU A 475 3.66 0.85 8.67
C LEU A 475 2.24 1.24 9.08
N GLU A 476 1.25 0.61 8.50
CA GLU A 476 -0.15 0.78 8.88
C GLU A 476 -0.60 -0.40 9.74
N ALA A 477 -1.32 -0.10 10.81
CA ALA A 477 -1.96 -1.12 11.62
C ALA A 477 -3.22 -1.61 10.90
N THR A 478 -3.17 -2.80 10.35
CA THR A 478 -4.28 -3.38 9.57
C THR A 478 -5.16 -4.31 10.41
N LEU A 479 -4.61 -4.89 11.46
CA LEU A 479 -5.35 -5.72 12.40
C LEU A 479 -5.02 -5.27 13.83
N TRP A 480 -6.06 -5.01 14.62
CA TRP A 480 -5.96 -4.69 16.04
C TRP A 480 -6.79 -5.67 16.83
N GLN A 481 -6.18 -6.47 17.67
CA GLN A 481 -6.86 -7.49 18.46
C GLN A 481 -6.43 -7.47 19.92
N GLU A 482 -7.40 -7.35 20.84
CA GLU A 482 -7.17 -7.61 22.27
C GLU A 482 -7.20 -9.12 22.51
N LEU A 483 -6.15 -9.65 23.11
CA LEU A 483 -6.04 -11.07 23.48
C LEU A 483 -6.47 -11.26 24.93
N ASN A 484 -7.30 -12.27 25.17
CA ASN A 484 -7.64 -12.69 26.53
C ASN A 484 -6.44 -13.45 27.16
N VAL A 485 -5.81 -12.84 28.14
CA VAL A 485 -4.68 -13.40 28.90
C VAL A 485 -5.15 -13.86 30.26
#